data_260373e5c869fc299532d5cd4b53f00c
#
_entry.id   260373e5c869fc299532d5cd4b53f00c
#
_cell.length_a   1.000
_cell.length_b   1.000
_cell.length_c   1.000
_cell.angle_alpha   90.00
_cell.angle_beta   90.00
_cell.angle_gamma   90.00
#
_symmetry.space_group_name_H-M   'P 1'
#
loop_
_entity.id
_entity.type
_entity.pdbx_description
1 polymer ?
#
loop_
_entity_poly.entity_id
_entity_poly.type
_entity_poly.pdbx_seq_one_letter_code
_entity_poly.pdbx_strand_id
1 'polypeptide(L)'
;MIFSWIDYNPKTMGYIENWLDAGAVRSTGLDEGFCDFYEYWAKEDGYVAGENYWCKVVSENDEPFAVIAFGLYEGSMTIMEILVAPEKRGQGRGRKLLKELLESEEILGFVIQKAEAVIFPDNTASQKAFEKAGFHRHHTYADGSAMLYVYKK
;
A
#
# COMPACT_ATOMS: atom_id res chain seq x y z
N MET A 1 4.94 14.36 11.35
CA MET A 1 4.72 13.64 10.05
C MET A 1 4.71 14.62 8.90
N ILE A 2 5.19 14.21 7.75
CA ILE A 2 5.20 15.04 6.52
C ILE A 2 3.84 14.99 5.84
N PHE A 3 3.19 13.83 5.86
CA PHE A 3 1.95 13.59 5.12
C PHE A 3 0.71 13.60 6.02
N SER A 4 -0.43 13.83 5.41
CA SER A 4 -1.74 13.66 6.02
C SER A 4 -2.30 12.30 5.61
N TRP A 5 -2.86 11.55 6.56
CA TRP A 5 -3.38 10.21 6.39
C TRP A 5 -4.85 10.19 6.78
N ILE A 6 -5.73 9.96 5.80
CA ILE A 6 -7.18 9.93 6.05
C ILE A 6 -7.77 8.64 5.51
N ASP A 7 -8.87 8.19 6.10
CA ASP A 7 -9.54 6.98 5.66
C ASP A 7 -10.10 7.13 4.24
N TYR A 8 -9.89 6.10 3.42
CA TYR A 8 -10.45 6.02 2.09
C TYR A 8 -11.98 5.95 2.17
N ASN A 9 -12.66 6.75 1.36
CA ASN A 9 -14.10 6.75 1.23
C ASN A 9 -14.47 6.68 -0.25
N PRO A 10 -14.99 5.55 -0.74
CA PRO A 10 -15.32 5.40 -2.16
C PRO A 10 -16.36 6.39 -2.67
N LYS A 11 -17.23 6.90 -1.77
CA LYS A 11 -18.29 7.86 -2.16
C LYS A 11 -17.74 9.24 -2.50
N THR A 12 -16.62 9.65 -1.89
CA THR A 12 -16.05 10.98 -2.06
C THR A 12 -14.70 11.00 -2.75
N MET A 13 -14.07 9.84 -2.94
CA MET A 13 -12.71 9.71 -3.46
C MET A 13 -12.65 8.93 -4.78
N GLY A 14 -13.67 9.10 -5.62
CA GLY A 14 -13.73 8.45 -6.94
C GLY A 14 -12.59 8.82 -7.87
N TYR A 15 -11.90 9.94 -7.62
CA TYR A 15 -10.74 10.36 -8.39
C TYR A 15 -9.60 9.33 -8.37
N ILE A 16 -9.56 8.45 -7.38
CA ILE A 16 -8.52 7.42 -7.27
C ILE A 16 -8.60 6.44 -8.43
N GLU A 17 -9.79 6.18 -8.96
CA GLU A 17 -9.95 5.31 -10.13
C GLU A 17 -9.18 5.85 -11.34
N ASN A 18 -9.02 7.17 -11.45
CA ASN A 18 -8.28 7.79 -12.53
C ASN A 18 -6.76 7.58 -12.41
N TRP A 19 -6.27 7.12 -11.26
CA TRP A 19 -4.86 6.80 -11.07
C TRP A 19 -4.50 5.42 -11.64
N LEU A 20 -5.50 4.61 -11.96
CA LEU A 20 -5.33 3.29 -12.55
C LEU A 20 -5.22 3.39 -14.07
N ASP A 21 -4.09 3.89 -14.56
CA ASP A 21 -3.77 3.83 -15.99
C ASP A 21 -3.36 2.41 -16.39
N ALA A 22 -3.15 2.15 -17.68
CA ALA A 22 -2.82 0.83 -18.19
C ALA A 22 -1.56 0.22 -17.53
N GLY A 23 -0.55 1.06 -17.25
CA GLY A 23 0.67 0.63 -16.56
C GLY A 23 0.40 0.22 -15.12
N ALA A 24 -0.41 1.01 -14.41
CA ALA A 24 -0.79 0.70 -13.03
C ALA A 24 -1.62 -0.59 -12.94
N VAL A 25 -2.57 -0.78 -13.85
CA VAL A 25 -3.36 -2.02 -13.90
C VAL A 25 -2.45 -3.23 -14.09
N ARG A 26 -1.47 -3.15 -15.00
CA ARG A 26 -0.52 -4.26 -15.22
C ARG A 26 0.32 -4.56 -13.98
N SER A 27 0.82 -3.54 -13.30
CA SER A 27 1.72 -3.72 -12.16
C SER A 27 1.01 -4.10 -10.86
N THR A 28 -0.27 -3.76 -10.72
CA THR A 28 -1.06 -4.02 -9.50
C THR A 28 -2.05 -5.17 -9.65
N GLY A 29 -2.49 -5.46 -10.87
CA GLY A 29 -3.56 -6.44 -11.10
C GLY A 29 -4.96 -5.92 -10.78
N LEU A 30 -5.14 -4.62 -10.57
CA LEU A 30 -6.43 -4.02 -10.21
C LEU A 30 -7.28 -3.72 -11.44
N ASP A 31 -7.62 -4.74 -12.21
CA ASP A 31 -8.39 -4.61 -13.46
C ASP A 31 -9.88 -4.29 -13.24
N GLU A 32 -10.43 -4.57 -12.05
CA GLU A 32 -11.81 -4.25 -11.70
C GLU A 32 -11.95 -2.92 -10.95
N GLY A 33 -10.86 -2.17 -10.79
CA GLY A 33 -10.85 -0.87 -10.12
C GLY A 33 -10.47 -0.94 -8.64
N PHE A 34 -10.15 0.22 -8.08
CA PHE A 34 -9.69 0.30 -6.69
C PHE A 34 -10.82 0.07 -5.68
N CYS A 35 -12.00 0.62 -5.94
CA CYS A 35 -13.15 0.45 -5.05
C CYS A 35 -13.51 -1.03 -4.88
N ASP A 36 -13.48 -1.78 -5.99
CA ASP A 36 -13.75 -3.22 -5.96
C ASP A 36 -12.73 -3.97 -5.10
N PHE A 37 -11.45 -3.64 -5.26
CA PHE A 37 -10.36 -4.18 -4.43
C PHE A 37 -10.59 -3.89 -2.94
N TYR A 38 -10.93 -2.64 -2.61
CA TYR A 38 -11.17 -2.24 -1.23
C TYR A 38 -12.34 -3.03 -0.61
N GLU A 39 -13.44 -3.15 -1.33
CA GLU A 39 -14.63 -3.86 -0.85
C GLU A 39 -14.39 -5.37 -0.69
N TYR A 40 -13.59 -5.95 -1.58
CA TYR A 40 -13.20 -7.37 -1.47
C TYR A 40 -12.51 -7.64 -0.13
N TRP A 41 -11.50 -6.85 0.21
CA TRP A 41 -10.75 -7.04 1.46
C TRP A 41 -11.57 -6.68 2.70
N ALA A 42 -12.46 -5.71 2.61
CA ALA A 42 -13.33 -5.34 3.72
C ALA A 42 -14.33 -6.43 4.09
N LYS A 43 -14.58 -7.39 3.18
CA LYS A 43 -15.48 -8.53 3.40
C LYS A 43 -14.74 -9.84 3.66
N GLU A 44 -13.41 -9.84 3.56
CA GLU A 44 -12.61 -11.05 3.71
C GLU A 44 -12.57 -11.49 5.17
N ASP A 45 -12.68 -12.79 5.41
CA ASP A 45 -12.66 -13.36 6.77
C ASP A 45 -11.35 -12.97 7.47
N GLY A 46 -11.50 -12.53 8.73
CA GLY A 46 -10.37 -12.12 9.54
C GLY A 46 -10.03 -10.64 9.48
N TYR A 47 -10.63 -9.89 8.55
CA TYR A 47 -10.42 -8.45 8.45
C TYR A 47 -11.67 -7.66 8.80
N VAL A 48 -11.49 -6.65 9.66
CA VAL A 48 -12.53 -5.70 10.05
C VAL A 48 -11.96 -4.29 9.86
N ALA A 49 -12.60 -3.52 8.98
CA ALA A 49 -12.15 -2.16 8.66
C ALA A 49 -12.10 -1.29 9.93
N GLY A 50 -10.97 -0.60 10.11
CA GLY A 50 -10.72 0.24 11.29
C GLY A 50 -10.19 -0.51 12.51
N GLU A 51 -10.18 -1.83 12.50
CA GLU A 51 -9.66 -2.65 13.59
C GLU A 51 -8.36 -3.36 13.22
N ASN A 52 -8.35 -4.07 12.10
CA ASN A 52 -7.15 -4.75 11.60
C ASN A 52 -7.03 -4.67 10.07
N TYR A 53 -7.83 -3.84 9.42
CA TYR A 53 -7.74 -3.53 8.01
C TYR A 53 -7.93 -2.03 7.82
N TRP A 54 -7.00 -1.41 7.13
CA TRP A 54 -7.03 0.03 6.89
C TRP A 54 -6.74 0.32 5.43
N CYS A 55 -7.44 1.32 4.91
CA CYS A 55 -7.16 1.88 3.61
C CYS A 55 -7.08 3.39 3.78
N LYS A 56 -5.91 3.95 3.56
CA LYS A 56 -5.63 5.37 3.82
C LYS A 56 -5.28 6.10 2.54
N VAL A 57 -5.83 7.29 2.40
CA VAL A 57 -5.41 8.24 1.36
C VAL A 57 -4.38 9.17 1.96
N VAL A 58 -3.27 9.31 1.28
CA VAL A 58 -2.12 10.09 1.73
C VAL A 58 -2.03 11.36 0.91
N SER A 59 -1.93 12.49 1.60
CA SER A 59 -1.85 13.82 0.98
C SER A 59 -0.59 14.56 1.41
N GLU A 60 -0.10 15.41 0.53
CA GLU A 60 0.98 16.36 0.79
C GLU A 60 0.47 17.74 0.45
N ASN A 61 0.54 18.69 1.40
CA ASN A 61 0.01 20.05 1.22
C ASN A 61 -1.46 20.05 0.75
N ASP A 62 -2.28 19.22 1.40
CA ASP A 62 -3.71 19.06 1.11
C ASP A 62 -4.03 18.47 -0.29
N GLU A 63 -3.02 17.98 -1.00
CA GLU A 63 -3.19 17.34 -2.30
C GLU A 63 -3.02 15.82 -2.18
N PRO A 64 -4.09 15.03 -2.39
CA PRO A 64 -3.98 13.57 -2.37
C PRO A 64 -3.05 13.07 -3.48
N PHE A 65 -2.13 12.16 -3.14
CA PHE A 65 -1.20 11.63 -4.12
C PHE A 65 -1.06 10.10 -4.08
N ALA A 66 -1.55 9.46 -3.05
CA ALA A 66 -1.45 8.00 -2.95
C ALA A 66 -2.59 7.42 -2.12
N VAL A 67 -2.86 6.14 -2.34
CA VAL A 67 -3.72 5.34 -1.48
C VAL A 67 -2.96 4.06 -1.12
N ILE A 68 -3.09 3.64 0.12
CA ILE A 68 -2.42 2.44 0.63
C ILE A 68 -3.42 1.61 1.43
N ALA A 69 -3.46 0.30 1.15
CA ALA A 69 -4.26 -0.67 1.89
C ALA A 69 -3.35 -1.62 2.63
N PHE A 70 -3.64 -1.87 3.89
CA PHE A 70 -2.84 -2.77 4.72
C PHE A 70 -3.69 -3.40 5.82
N GLY A 71 -3.30 -4.60 6.24
CA GLY A 71 -4.00 -5.37 7.25
C GLY A 71 -3.06 -5.98 8.26
N LEU A 72 -3.54 -6.14 9.50
CA LEU A 72 -2.80 -6.75 10.60
C LEU A 72 -3.41 -8.11 10.92
N TYR A 73 -2.59 -9.15 10.86
CA TYR A 73 -2.99 -10.51 11.20
C TYR A 73 -1.85 -11.21 11.94
N GLU A 74 -2.17 -11.75 13.11
CA GLU A 74 -1.20 -12.46 13.95
C GLU A 74 0.10 -11.69 14.20
N GLY A 75 -0.02 -10.38 14.42
CA GLY A 75 1.13 -9.53 14.75
C GLY A 75 1.98 -9.07 13.56
N SER A 76 1.62 -9.48 12.34
CA SER A 76 2.32 -9.05 11.13
C SER A 76 1.41 -8.17 10.27
N MET A 77 1.97 -7.05 9.79
CA MET A 77 1.27 -6.15 8.88
C MET A 77 1.52 -6.60 7.45
N THR A 78 0.44 -6.78 6.68
CA THR A 78 0.54 -7.02 5.24
C THR A 78 0.22 -5.73 4.50
N ILE A 79 1.16 -5.23 3.71
CA ILE A 79 0.90 -4.12 2.79
C ILE A 79 0.27 -4.74 1.54
N MET A 80 -1.01 -4.49 1.36
CA MET A 80 -1.80 -5.13 0.30
C MET A 80 -1.65 -4.44 -1.04
N GLU A 81 -1.64 -3.10 -1.03
CA GLU A 81 -1.52 -2.32 -2.26
C GLU A 81 -1.09 -0.90 -1.96
N ILE A 82 -0.29 -0.33 -2.87
CA ILE A 82 0.03 1.09 -2.91
C ILE A 82 -0.21 1.56 -4.34
N LEU A 83 -1.02 2.60 -4.49
CA LEU A 83 -1.27 3.24 -5.77
C LEU A 83 -0.94 4.73 -5.65
N VAL A 84 0.01 5.19 -6.45
CA VAL A 84 0.43 6.60 -6.48
C VAL A 84 -0.17 7.27 -7.71
N ALA A 85 -0.63 8.50 -7.56
CA ALA A 85 -1.16 9.31 -8.66
C ALA A 85 -0.11 9.42 -9.78
N PRO A 86 -0.51 9.29 -11.06
CA PRO A 86 0.45 9.23 -12.17
C PRO A 86 1.47 10.36 -12.20
N GLU A 87 1.03 11.59 -11.95
CA GLU A 87 1.90 12.78 -11.98
C GLU A 87 2.87 12.87 -10.79
N LYS A 88 2.69 12.00 -9.80
CA LYS A 88 3.55 11.98 -8.59
C LYS A 88 4.49 10.78 -8.55
N ARG A 89 4.45 9.92 -9.56
CA ARG A 89 5.32 8.73 -9.63
C ARG A 89 6.76 9.10 -9.94
N GLY A 90 7.68 8.22 -9.56
CA GLY A 90 9.10 8.38 -9.85
C GLY A 90 9.80 9.47 -9.04
N GLN A 91 9.20 9.97 -7.96
CA GLN A 91 9.71 11.09 -7.16
C GLN A 91 10.01 10.70 -5.71
N GLY A 92 10.07 9.40 -5.42
CA GLY A 92 10.39 8.90 -4.08
C GLY A 92 9.27 8.95 -3.06
N ARG A 93 8.04 9.28 -3.47
CA ARG A 93 6.91 9.37 -2.53
C ARG A 93 6.49 8.02 -1.95
N GLY A 94 6.54 6.96 -2.74
CA GLY A 94 6.25 5.60 -2.25
C GLY A 94 7.15 5.21 -1.10
N ARG A 95 8.45 5.44 -1.23
CA ARG A 95 9.42 5.20 -0.17
C ARG A 95 9.12 6.05 1.07
N LYS A 96 8.85 7.34 0.88
CA LYS A 96 8.60 8.26 1.99
C LYS A 96 7.35 7.87 2.78
N LEU A 97 6.26 7.53 2.10
CA LEU A 97 5.04 7.13 2.79
C LEU A 97 5.22 5.80 3.52
N LEU A 98 5.94 4.84 2.94
CA LEU A 98 6.23 3.58 3.62
C LEU A 98 7.03 3.80 4.91
N LYS A 99 8.08 4.64 4.84
CA LYS A 99 8.86 4.96 6.02
C LYS A 99 8.02 5.64 7.10
N GLU A 100 7.16 6.56 6.72
CA GLU A 100 6.28 7.23 7.66
C GLU A 100 5.31 6.24 8.32
N LEU A 101 4.71 5.33 7.54
CA LEU A 101 3.83 4.29 8.07
C LEU A 101 4.56 3.37 9.07
N LEU A 102 5.78 2.96 8.73
CA LEU A 102 6.54 2.02 9.55
C LEU A 102 7.10 2.65 10.83
N GLU A 103 7.42 3.93 10.82
CA GLU A 103 8.11 4.61 11.91
C GLU A 103 7.19 5.39 12.85
N SER A 104 6.01 5.82 12.38
CA SER A 104 5.12 6.69 13.14
C SER A 104 4.06 5.89 13.90
N GLU A 105 3.88 6.20 15.17
CA GLU A 105 2.76 5.67 15.96
C GLU A 105 1.46 6.46 15.77
N GLU A 106 1.53 7.65 15.14
CA GLU A 106 0.36 8.52 15.00
C GLU A 106 -0.69 8.00 14.03
N ILE A 107 -0.28 7.21 13.03
CA ILE A 107 -1.19 6.72 12.00
C ILE A 107 -2.15 5.65 12.54
N LEU A 108 -1.63 4.72 13.34
CA LEU A 108 -2.37 3.57 13.84
C LEU A 108 -2.51 3.53 15.36
N GLY A 109 -1.80 4.39 16.08
CA GLY A 109 -1.71 4.35 17.55
C GLY A 109 -0.65 3.39 18.07
N PHE A 110 0.09 2.73 17.19
CA PHE A 110 1.20 1.84 17.55
C PHE A 110 2.23 1.82 16.43
N VAL A 111 3.45 1.37 16.73
CA VAL A 111 4.52 1.23 15.74
C VAL A 111 4.53 -0.19 15.19
N ILE A 112 4.61 -0.31 13.87
CA ILE A 112 4.67 -1.60 13.18
C ILE A 112 6.01 -2.28 13.48
N GLN A 113 5.99 -3.53 13.97
CA GLN A 113 7.20 -4.29 14.28
C GLN A 113 7.61 -5.22 13.16
N LYS A 114 6.64 -5.74 12.41
CA LYS A 114 6.86 -6.67 11.32
C LYS A 114 5.86 -6.40 10.20
N ALA A 115 6.34 -6.40 8.97
CA ALA A 115 5.48 -6.21 7.80
C ALA A 115 5.95 -7.06 6.65
N GLU A 116 5.03 -7.35 5.73
CA GLU A 116 5.33 -8.08 4.50
C GLU A 116 4.52 -7.53 3.34
N ALA A 117 4.99 -7.75 2.13
CA ALA A 117 4.32 -7.37 0.90
C ALA A 117 4.65 -8.36 -0.21
N VAL A 118 3.67 -8.64 -1.06
CA VAL A 118 3.86 -9.47 -2.26
C VAL A 118 3.93 -8.53 -3.45
N ILE A 119 5.03 -8.59 -4.21
CA ILE A 119 5.29 -7.67 -5.31
C ILE A 119 5.52 -8.45 -6.60
N PHE A 120 4.86 -8.03 -7.69
CA PHE A 120 5.03 -8.63 -8.99
C PHE A 120 6.41 -8.30 -9.59
N PRO A 121 7.04 -9.24 -10.35
CA PRO A 121 8.40 -9.05 -10.88
C PRO A 121 8.57 -7.83 -11.78
N ASP A 122 7.54 -7.42 -12.50
CA ASP A 122 7.58 -6.26 -13.39
C ASP A 122 7.27 -4.93 -12.69
N ASN A 123 6.90 -4.98 -11.41
CA ASN A 123 6.68 -3.77 -10.61
C ASN A 123 7.99 -3.30 -9.98
N THR A 124 8.93 -2.84 -10.81
CA THR A 124 10.26 -2.42 -10.36
C THR A 124 10.21 -1.18 -9.47
N ALA A 125 9.26 -0.29 -9.68
CA ALA A 125 9.08 0.90 -8.85
C ALA A 125 8.74 0.52 -7.40
N SER A 126 7.82 -0.43 -7.20
CA SER A 126 7.49 -0.94 -5.87
C SER A 126 8.66 -1.65 -5.23
N GLN A 127 9.38 -2.51 -5.96
CA GLN A 127 10.56 -3.20 -5.44
C GLN A 127 11.56 -2.20 -4.86
N LYS A 128 11.89 -1.14 -5.60
CA LYS A 128 12.83 -0.11 -5.15
C LYS A 128 12.32 0.65 -3.95
N ALA A 129 11.03 1.02 -3.94
CA ALA A 129 10.43 1.76 -2.84
C ALA A 129 10.46 0.94 -1.55
N PHE A 130 10.08 -0.34 -1.61
CA PHE A 130 10.08 -1.22 -0.45
C PHE A 130 11.50 -1.49 0.04
N GLU A 131 12.45 -1.75 -0.85
CA GLU A 131 13.86 -1.96 -0.48
C GLU A 131 14.44 -0.73 0.23
N LYS A 132 14.19 0.45 -0.29
CA LYS A 132 14.66 1.70 0.32
C LYS A 132 13.97 2.03 1.64
N ALA A 133 12.77 1.50 1.86
CA ALA A 133 12.06 1.66 3.12
C ALA A 133 12.48 0.64 4.18
N GLY A 134 13.37 -0.30 3.85
CA GLY A 134 13.92 -1.26 4.78
C GLY A 134 13.39 -2.68 4.64
N PHE A 135 12.59 -2.95 3.61
CA PHE A 135 12.19 -4.32 3.30
C PHE A 135 13.30 -5.07 2.59
N HIS A 136 13.34 -6.39 2.81
CA HIS A 136 14.26 -7.30 2.12
C HIS A 136 13.48 -8.34 1.35
N ARG A 137 13.93 -8.67 0.14
CA ARG A 137 13.33 -9.75 -0.62
C ARG A 137 13.63 -11.07 0.11
N HIS A 138 12.59 -11.74 0.56
CA HIS A 138 12.70 -12.98 1.30
C HIS A 138 12.83 -14.19 0.35
N HIS A 139 11.92 -14.27 -0.62
CA HIS A 139 12.00 -15.28 -1.67
C HIS A 139 11.15 -14.89 -2.88
N THR A 140 11.42 -15.55 -4.01
CA THR A 140 10.59 -15.50 -5.21
C THR A 140 9.75 -16.78 -5.22
N TYR A 141 8.45 -16.67 -5.49
CA TYR A 141 7.60 -17.85 -5.60
C TYR A 141 8.07 -18.76 -6.74
N ALA A 142 7.88 -20.09 -6.59
CA ALA A 142 8.47 -21.09 -7.47
C ALA A 142 8.08 -20.92 -8.95
N ASP A 143 6.90 -20.40 -9.23
CA ASP A 143 6.42 -20.16 -10.59
C ASP A 143 6.89 -18.80 -11.15
N GLY A 144 7.63 -18.03 -10.38
CA GLY A 144 8.12 -16.70 -10.78
C GLY A 144 7.04 -15.61 -10.82
N SER A 145 5.82 -15.89 -10.35
CA SER A 145 4.69 -14.96 -10.45
C SER A 145 4.80 -13.77 -9.53
N ALA A 146 5.51 -13.89 -8.39
CA ALA A 146 5.58 -12.85 -7.38
C ALA A 146 6.78 -13.04 -6.47
N MET A 147 7.12 -11.98 -5.73
CA MET A 147 8.19 -11.97 -4.74
C MET A 147 7.66 -11.52 -3.40
N LEU A 148 8.07 -12.19 -2.32
CA LEU A 148 7.75 -11.79 -0.96
C LEU A 148 8.85 -10.88 -0.41
N TYR A 149 8.45 -9.69 0.05
CA TYR A 149 9.33 -8.74 0.74
C TYR A 149 8.95 -8.68 2.21
N VAL A 150 9.92 -8.63 3.08
CA VAL A 150 9.72 -8.65 4.54
C VAL A 150 10.45 -7.49 5.20
N TYR A 151 9.77 -6.83 6.14
CA TYR A 151 10.34 -5.82 7.02
C TYR A 151 10.26 -6.32 8.45
N LYS A 152 11.34 -6.09 9.20
CA LYS A 152 11.38 -6.41 10.64
C LYS A 152 12.14 -5.29 11.34
N LYS A 153 11.49 -4.70 12.35
CA LYS A 153 12.10 -3.60 13.11
C LYS A 153 13.23 -4.10 14.01
#